data_04f09ed5c905e383a29e13c788ecc860
#
_entry.id   04f09ed5c905e383a29e13c788ecc860
#
_cell.length_a   1.000
_cell.length_b   1.000
_cell.length_c   1.000
_cell.angle_alpha   90.00
_cell.angle_beta   90.00
_cell.angle_gamma   90.00
#
_symmetry.space_group_name_H-M   'P 1'
#
loop_
_entity.id
_entity.type
_entity.pdbx_description
1 polymer ?
#
loop_
_entity_poly.entity_id
_entity_poly.type
_entity_poly.pdbx_seq_one_letter_code
_entity_poly.pdbx_strand_id
1 'polypeptide(L)'
;MFCKIIDRGKSRKLYLYSLKKKEYTKVKGLTSVDQKGQHMRWNSLRDEWVFYSPLRQSRTFLPKENNCPLCVSTKDGIITDIPVTEYEIAVFDNRFSALSIVPQDIINIRNISTDQSYGKCEVISYTSDHKASFKSLEIKQISLLMKVWSDRYSNLMKDQKINYVLPFENKGEEIGVTLEHPHGQIYAMPTIPEIIKKQAINQKEKNIINNLVKSISDDLKISNDNNAISFVPPYARYPYEIWVAPFKKVDCIKQLSDEEINSISNQLVSSIKRLDLLFNEPMPYTMAVYFPPRGFEGNFHHYIALQPMRRDKNKLKFLAGIE
;
A
#
# COMPACT_ATOMS: atom_id res chain seq x y z
N MET A 1 -16.21 -9.28 -7.49
CA MET A 1 -15.04 -9.71 -6.68
C MET A 1 -15.46 -10.77 -5.69
N PHE A 2 -14.72 -11.85 -5.59
CA PHE A 2 -14.88 -12.93 -4.61
C PHE A 2 -13.67 -12.96 -3.70
N CYS A 3 -13.86 -13.40 -2.45
CA CYS A 3 -12.79 -13.56 -1.47
C CYS A 3 -12.92 -14.91 -0.77
N LYS A 4 -11.88 -15.72 -0.81
CA LYS A 4 -11.74 -16.95 -0.02
C LYS A 4 -10.76 -16.69 1.12
N ILE A 5 -11.18 -16.97 2.35
CA ILE A 5 -10.34 -16.81 3.53
C ILE A 5 -9.81 -18.19 3.94
N ILE A 6 -8.50 -18.29 4.14
CA ILE A 6 -7.83 -19.48 4.66
C ILE A 6 -7.24 -19.12 6.02
N ASP A 7 -7.66 -19.82 7.06
CA ASP A 7 -7.07 -19.70 8.38
C ASP A 7 -5.68 -20.38 8.38
N ARG A 8 -4.67 -19.68 8.89
CA ARG A 8 -3.27 -20.13 8.97
C ARG A 8 -2.83 -20.40 10.43
N GLY A 9 -3.79 -20.38 11.37
CA GLY A 9 -3.52 -20.49 12.81
C GLY A 9 -2.90 -19.23 13.43
N LYS A 10 -2.91 -19.17 14.77
CA LYS A 10 -2.38 -18.02 15.55
C LYS A 10 -2.96 -16.68 15.08
N SER A 11 -4.26 -16.59 14.79
CA SER A 11 -4.98 -15.41 14.30
C SER A 11 -4.50 -14.87 12.94
N ARG A 12 -3.70 -15.62 12.18
CA ARG A 12 -3.24 -15.25 10.83
C ARG A 12 -4.21 -15.74 9.78
N LYS A 13 -4.45 -14.92 8.78
CA LYS A 13 -5.35 -15.22 7.66
C LYS A 13 -4.66 -15.00 6.33
N LEU A 14 -5.03 -15.81 5.34
CA LEU A 14 -4.75 -15.56 3.94
C LEU A 14 -6.07 -15.27 3.24
N TYR A 15 -6.15 -14.14 2.59
CA TYR A 15 -7.29 -13.70 1.78
C TYR A 15 -6.92 -13.86 0.31
N LEU A 16 -7.68 -14.67 -0.42
CA LEU A 16 -7.49 -14.89 -1.85
C LEU A 16 -8.65 -14.23 -2.59
N TYR A 17 -8.32 -13.19 -3.35
CA TYR A 17 -9.29 -12.44 -4.12
C TYR A 17 -9.24 -12.82 -5.59
N SER A 18 -10.42 -12.86 -6.24
CA SER A 18 -10.55 -13.22 -7.66
C SER A 18 -11.76 -12.54 -8.30
N LEU A 19 -11.71 -12.40 -9.63
CA LEU A 19 -12.83 -11.89 -10.41
C LEU A 19 -13.98 -12.88 -10.46
N LYS A 20 -13.69 -14.18 -10.53
CA LYS A 20 -14.67 -15.27 -10.54
C LYS A 20 -14.50 -16.13 -9.28
N LYS A 21 -15.58 -16.80 -8.85
CA LYS A 21 -15.48 -17.76 -7.75
C LYS A 21 -14.51 -18.88 -8.12
N LYS A 22 -13.53 -19.13 -7.24
CA LYS A 22 -12.50 -20.17 -7.42
C LYS A 22 -12.42 -21.07 -6.19
N GLU A 23 -12.10 -22.32 -6.40
CA GLU A 23 -11.64 -23.24 -5.37
C GLU A 23 -10.11 -23.32 -5.42
N TYR A 24 -9.49 -23.34 -4.24
CA TYR A 24 -8.03 -23.30 -4.13
C TYR A 24 -7.51 -24.59 -3.50
N THR A 25 -6.53 -25.23 -4.15
CA THR A 25 -5.84 -26.37 -3.58
C THR A 25 -4.84 -25.90 -2.54
N LYS A 26 -5.09 -26.25 -1.28
CA LYS A 26 -4.19 -25.95 -0.16
C LYS A 26 -2.98 -26.88 -0.17
N VAL A 27 -1.83 -26.33 0.11
CA VAL A 27 -0.56 -27.03 0.28
C VAL A 27 0.15 -26.56 1.56
N LYS A 28 1.31 -27.15 1.88
CA LYS A 28 2.09 -26.71 3.03
C LYS A 28 2.57 -25.27 2.84
N GLY A 29 2.49 -24.46 3.89
CA GLY A 29 2.95 -23.07 3.91
C GLY A 29 4.03 -22.82 4.96
N LEU A 30 4.69 -21.66 4.88
CA LEU A 30 5.64 -21.23 5.90
C LEU A 30 4.95 -21.06 7.27
N THR A 31 5.64 -21.47 8.32
CA THR A 31 5.21 -21.25 9.70
C THR A 31 5.32 -19.78 10.10
N SER A 32 4.56 -19.39 11.12
CA SER A 32 4.64 -18.03 11.67
C SER A 32 6.00 -17.78 12.32
N VAL A 33 6.51 -16.56 12.20
CA VAL A 33 7.56 -16.03 13.06
C VAL A 33 6.89 -15.42 14.29
N ASP A 34 7.42 -15.70 15.48
CA ASP A 34 6.94 -15.04 16.69
C ASP A 34 7.32 -13.56 16.63
N GLN A 35 6.30 -12.71 16.64
CA GLN A 35 6.48 -11.27 16.62
C GLN A 35 6.64 -10.79 18.06
N LYS A 36 7.81 -10.23 18.40
CA LYS A 36 8.11 -9.73 19.73
C LYS A 36 8.87 -8.41 19.66
N GLY A 37 8.65 -7.55 20.66
CA GLY A 37 9.40 -6.31 20.84
C GLY A 37 8.95 -5.14 19.96
N GLN A 38 7.84 -5.27 19.23
CA GLN A 38 7.26 -4.12 18.53
C GLN A 38 6.66 -3.16 19.57
N HIS A 39 7.06 -1.90 19.47
CA HIS A 39 6.54 -0.82 20.31
C HIS A 39 6.61 0.50 19.56
N MET A 40 5.97 1.52 20.09
CA MET A 40 6.10 2.88 19.58
C MET A 40 6.61 3.81 20.68
N ARG A 41 7.29 4.88 20.27
CA ARG A 41 7.87 5.91 21.14
C ARG A 41 7.38 7.26 20.71
N TRP A 42 7.00 8.07 21.69
CA TRP A 42 6.60 9.44 21.44
C TRP A 42 7.83 10.32 21.16
N ASN A 43 7.83 10.96 20.01
CA ASN A 43 8.80 11.99 19.66
C ASN A 43 8.21 13.36 20.05
N SER A 44 8.57 13.87 21.21
CA SER A 44 8.08 15.17 21.73
C SER A 44 8.60 16.37 20.96
N LEU A 45 9.60 16.21 20.09
CA LEU A 45 10.11 17.28 19.23
C LEU A 45 9.21 17.51 18.00
N ARG A 46 8.52 16.46 17.54
CA ARG A 46 7.70 16.49 16.32
C ARG A 46 6.22 16.17 16.58
N ASP A 47 5.86 15.91 17.83
CA ASP A 47 4.52 15.48 18.24
C ASP A 47 3.98 14.29 17.45
N GLU A 48 4.83 13.25 17.29
CA GLU A 48 4.50 12.07 16.51
C GLU A 48 4.94 10.76 17.20
N TRP A 49 4.24 9.67 16.90
CA TRP A 49 4.63 8.33 17.31
C TRP A 49 5.58 7.70 16.28
N VAL A 50 6.71 7.18 16.75
CA VAL A 50 7.69 6.46 15.94
C VAL A 50 7.58 4.96 16.23
N PHE A 51 7.37 4.14 15.19
CA PHE A 51 7.25 2.69 15.31
C PHE A 51 8.61 1.99 15.27
N TYR A 52 8.84 1.09 16.20
CA TYR A 52 10.06 0.28 16.31
C TYR A 52 9.75 -1.19 16.07
N SER A 53 10.53 -1.83 15.20
CA SER A 53 10.39 -3.25 14.84
C SER A 53 11.74 -3.92 14.74
N PRO A 54 12.20 -4.63 15.79
CA PRO A 54 13.49 -5.31 15.81
C PRO A 54 13.64 -6.37 14.71
N LEU A 55 12.56 -7.05 14.34
CA LEU A 55 12.56 -8.14 13.36
C LEU A 55 12.84 -7.69 11.92
N ARG A 56 12.81 -6.39 11.63
CA ARG A 56 13.03 -5.88 10.28
C ARG A 56 14.45 -6.06 9.76
N GLN A 57 15.43 -6.23 10.64
CA GLN A 57 16.84 -6.43 10.26
C GLN A 57 17.10 -7.82 9.65
N SER A 58 16.25 -8.81 9.91
CA SER A 58 16.39 -10.18 9.42
C SER A 58 15.53 -10.51 8.18
N ARG A 59 15.16 -9.50 7.39
CA ARG A 59 14.36 -9.69 6.18
C ARG A 59 15.14 -10.44 5.09
N THR A 60 14.42 -11.27 4.34
CA THR A 60 14.94 -11.86 3.09
C THR A 60 15.25 -10.74 2.10
N PHE A 61 16.41 -10.79 1.46
CA PHE A 61 16.84 -9.78 0.49
C PHE A 61 17.05 -10.42 -0.87
N LEU A 62 16.33 -9.93 -1.88
CA LEU A 62 16.36 -10.32 -3.29
C LEU A 62 16.54 -11.83 -3.52
N PRO A 63 15.63 -12.68 -3.03
CA PRO A 63 15.74 -14.11 -3.22
C PRO A 63 15.52 -14.45 -4.71
N LYS A 64 16.20 -15.49 -5.19
CA LYS A 64 15.91 -16.07 -6.50
C LYS A 64 14.45 -16.52 -6.58
N GLU A 65 13.89 -16.59 -7.80
CA GLU A 65 12.48 -16.97 -8.04
C GLU A 65 12.07 -18.23 -7.26
N ASN A 66 12.92 -19.27 -7.26
CA ASN A 66 12.67 -20.54 -6.55
C ASN A 66 12.54 -20.41 -5.04
N ASN A 67 13.02 -19.30 -4.44
CA ASN A 67 12.98 -19.02 -3.01
C ASN A 67 12.09 -17.82 -2.66
N CYS A 68 11.36 -17.29 -3.62
CA CYS A 68 10.49 -16.14 -3.42
C CYS A 68 9.31 -16.50 -2.51
N PRO A 69 9.13 -15.80 -1.37
CA PRO A 69 8.06 -16.11 -0.42
C PRO A 69 6.65 -15.73 -0.94
N LEU A 70 6.56 -14.95 -2.03
CA LEU A 70 5.31 -14.50 -2.63
C LEU A 70 4.83 -15.36 -3.81
N CYS A 71 5.69 -16.26 -4.31
CA CYS A 71 5.28 -17.26 -5.29
C CYS A 71 4.32 -18.28 -4.66
N VAL A 72 3.62 -19.03 -5.50
CA VAL A 72 2.76 -20.14 -5.05
C VAL A 72 3.60 -21.24 -4.40
N SER A 73 3.05 -21.92 -3.40
CA SER A 73 3.63 -23.14 -2.88
C SER A 73 3.36 -24.30 -3.84
N THR A 74 4.29 -25.26 -3.95
CA THR A 74 4.12 -26.45 -4.78
C THR A 74 3.87 -27.68 -3.94
N LYS A 75 3.27 -28.74 -4.55
CA LYS A 75 3.03 -30.02 -3.86
C LYS A 75 4.36 -30.71 -3.50
N ASP A 76 5.40 -30.50 -4.30
CA ASP A 76 6.65 -31.26 -4.28
C ASP A 76 7.83 -30.52 -3.61
N GLY A 77 7.58 -29.42 -2.87
CA GLY A 77 8.61 -28.92 -1.97
C GLY A 77 8.80 -27.42 -1.81
N ILE A 78 8.37 -26.55 -2.74
CA ILE A 78 8.47 -25.10 -2.50
C ILE A 78 7.43 -24.67 -1.49
N ILE A 79 7.89 -24.17 -0.35
CA ILE A 79 7.03 -23.70 0.74
C ILE A 79 7.14 -22.17 0.84
N THR A 80 6.02 -21.47 0.62
CA THR A 80 5.98 -20.00 0.61
C THR A 80 4.97 -19.45 1.63
N ASP A 81 4.83 -18.13 1.69
CA ASP A 81 3.78 -17.49 2.49
C ASP A 81 2.39 -17.64 1.88
N ILE A 82 2.29 -18.13 0.64
CA ILE A 82 1.02 -18.34 -0.06
C ILE A 82 0.81 -19.84 -0.31
N PRO A 83 0.24 -20.59 0.67
CA PRO A 83 0.11 -22.06 0.63
C PRO A 83 -1.05 -22.53 -0.27
N VAL A 84 -1.06 -22.08 -1.52
CA VAL A 84 -1.95 -22.52 -2.59
C VAL A 84 -1.19 -22.65 -3.89
N THR A 85 -1.75 -23.40 -4.84
CA THR A 85 -1.09 -23.67 -6.14
C THR A 85 -1.37 -22.59 -7.18
N GLU A 86 -2.33 -21.69 -6.94
CA GLU A 86 -2.64 -20.56 -7.80
C GLU A 86 -3.34 -19.44 -7.01
N TYR A 87 -3.27 -18.21 -7.48
CA TYR A 87 -4.09 -17.08 -7.00
C TYR A 87 -4.11 -15.95 -8.05
N GLU A 88 -5.09 -15.04 -7.93
CA GLU A 88 -5.09 -13.77 -8.68
C GLU A 88 -4.49 -12.65 -7.81
N ILE A 89 -5.05 -12.41 -6.60
CA ILE A 89 -4.47 -11.52 -5.59
C ILE A 89 -4.50 -12.24 -4.25
N ALA A 90 -3.38 -12.18 -3.53
CA ALA A 90 -3.25 -12.75 -2.19
C ALA A 90 -2.90 -11.66 -1.17
N VAL A 91 -3.63 -11.63 -0.05
CA VAL A 91 -3.33 -10.72 1.08
C VAL A 91 -3.13 -11.55 2.33
N PHE A 92 -2.07 -11.28 3.08
CA PHE A 92 -1.72 -12.02 4.27
C PHE A 92 -0.89 -11.20 5.25
N ASP A 93 -0.83 -11.61 6.51
CA ASP A 93 -0.08 -10.92 7.57
C ASP A 93 1.43 -10.92 7.27
N ASN A 94 2.06 -9.74 7.33
CA ASN A 94 3.50 -9.58 7.14
C ASN A 94 4.26 -10.29 8.27
N ARG A 95 5.21 -11.15 7.90
CA ARG A 95 6.06 -11.89 8.88
C ARG A 95 6.97 -10.98 9.69
N PHE A 96 7.35 -9.83 9.14
CA PHE A 96 8.24 -8.84 9.75
C PHE A 96 7.47 -7.56 10.07
N SER A 97 6.31 -7.71 10.68
CA SER A 97 5.40 -6.60 10.96
C SER A 97 6.01 -5.61 11.95
N ALA A 98 5.75 -4.33 11.74
CA ALA A 98 6.04 -3.27 12.73
C ALA A 98 4.88 -3.09 13.73
N LEU A 99 3.73 -3.71 13.47
CA LEU A 99 2.51 -3.60 14.24
C LEU A 99 2.05 -4.99 14.68
N SER A 100 1.39 -5.10 15.83
CA SER A 100 0.86 -6.37 16.34
C SER A 100 -0.48 -6.16 17.02
N ILE A 101 -1.44 -7.03 16.72
CA ILE A 101 -2.70 -7.13 17.47
C ILE A 101 -2.56 -7.96 18.75
N VAL A 102 -1.46 -8.69 18.88
CA VAL A 102 -1.13 -9.47 20.09
C VAL A 102 -0.47 -8.52 21.08
N PRO A 103 -0.92 -8.49 22.34
CA PRO A 103 -0.29 -7.70 23.38
C PRO A 103 1.21 -7.99 23.46
N GLN A 104 2.01 -6.93 23.60
CA GLN A 104 3.46 -6.99 23.75
C GLN A 104 3.85 -6.37 25.08
N ASP A 105 4.98 -6.82 25.65
CA ASP A 105 5.57 -6.13 26.78
C ASP A 105 6.06 -4.76 26.35
N ILE A 106 5.61 -3.71 27.05
CA ILE A 106 6.00 -2.34 26.75
C ILE A 106 7.37 -2.10 27.35
N ILE A 107 8.32 -1.71 26.51
CA ILE A 107 9.66 -1.33 26.94
C ILE A 107 9.57 0.00 27.70
N ASN A 108 9.98 0.02 28.96
CA ASN A 108 10.08 1.25 29.72
C ASN A 108 11.44 1.95 29.42
N ILE A 109 11.34 3.16 28.88
CA ILE A 109 12.51 4.01 28.60
C ILE A 109 12.36 5.27 29.45
N ARG A 110 13.36 5.57 30.29
CA ARG A 110 13.35 6.74 31.18
C ARG A 110 13.07 8.02 30.37
N ASN A 111 12.11 8.80 30.82
CA ASN A 111 11.68 10.09 30.24
C ASN A 111 11.13 10.02 28.80
N ILE A 112 10.79 8.84 28.29
CA ILE A 112 10.18 8.66 26.98
C ILE A 112 8.85 7.95 27.12
N SER A 113 7.78 8.51 26.62
CA SER A 113 6.49 7.81 26.53
C SER A 113 6.59 6.69 25.51
N THR A 114 6.27 5.48 25.95
CA THR A 114 6.25 4.27 25.11
C THR A 114 4.88 3.62 25.16
N ASP A 115 4.45 3.01 24.06
CA ASP A 115 3.18 2.29 23.99
C ASP A 115 3.31 1.10 23.04
N GLN A 116 2.28 0.25 23.04
CA GLN A 116 2.16 -0.86 22.10
C GLN A 116 2.00 -0.33 20.68
N SER A 117 2.76 -0.84 19.73
CA SER A 117 2.50 -0.61 18.31
C SER A 117 1.35 -1.52 17.85
N TYR A 118 0.12 -1.23 18.36
CA TYR A 118 -1.08 -1.98 18.03
C TYR A 118 -1.40 -1.83 16.54
N GLY A 119 -1.85 -2.94 15.91
CA GLY A 119 -2.34 -2.90 14.55
C GLY A 119 -1.90 -4.07 13.69
N LYS A 120 -1.97 -3.89 12.37
CA LYS A 120 -1.62 -4.92 11.39
C LYS A 120 -0.75 -4.35 10.27
N CYS A 121 0.21 -5.17 9.83
CA CYS A 121 0.85 -5.02 8.54
C CYS A 121 0.48 -6.23 7.67
N GLU A 122 -0.15 -5.98 6.54
CA GLU A 122 -0.45 -7.00 5.55
C GLU A 122 0.45 -6.83 4.32
N VAL A 123 0.83 -7.94 3.69
CA VAL A 123 1.44 -7.97 2.36
C VAL A 123 0.33 -8.29 1.37
N ILE A 124 0.33 -7.60 0.24
CA ILE A 124 -0.58 -7.85 -0.87
C ILE A 124 0.24 -8.19 -2.11
N SER A 125 0.15 -9.43 -2.57
CA SER A 125 0.73 -9.88 -3.83
C SER A 125 -0.28 -9.70 -4.95
N TYR A 126 0.12 -9.00 -6.00
CA TYR A 126 -0.77 -8.54 -7.07
C TYR A 126 -1.06 -9.59 -8.13
N THR A 127 -0.26 -10.63 -8.20
CA THR A 127 -0.35 -11.71 -9.17
C THR A 127 0.48 -12.90 -8.70
N SER A 128 0.23 -14.08 -9.21
CA SER A 128 1.09 -15.25 -9.03
C SER A 128 2.30 -15.27 -9.97
N ASP A 129 2.34 -14.40 -10.98
CA ASP A 129 3.45 -14.27 -11.92
C ASP A 129 4.58 -13.43 -11.28
N HIS A 130 5.69 -14.11 -10.97
CA HIS A 130 6.87 -13.49 -10.38
C HIS A 130 7.52 -12.42 -11.24
N LYS A 131 7.47 -12.59 -12.57
CA LYS A 131 8.13 -11.69 -13.53
C LYS A 131 7.27 -10.52 -13.99
N ALA A 132 6.01 -10.49 -13.61
CA ALA A 132 5.14 -9.37 -13.90
C ALA A 132 5.62 -8.09 -13.21
N SER A 133 5.11 -6.97 -13.67
CA SER A 133 5.27 -5.68 -13.03
C SER A 133 3.91 -4.98 -13.03
N PHE A 134 3.72 -3.98 -12.16
CA PHE A 134 2.44 -3.25 -12.10
C PHE A 134 1.97 -2.79 -13.49
N LYS A 135 2.89 -2.27 -14.33
CA LYS A 135 2.59 -1.79 -15.69
C LYS A 135 2.22 -2.89 -16.70
N SER A 136 2.58 -4.15 -16.43
CA SER A 136 2.27 -5.29 -17.31
C SER A 136 0.97 -6.00 -16.94
N LEU A 137 0.38 -5.70 -15.78
CA LEU A 137 -0.89 -6.27 -15.38
C LEU A 137 -2.04 -5.72 -16.24
N GLU A 138 -3.00 -6.59 -16.53
CA GLU A 138 -4.20 -6.18 -17.24
C GLU A 138 -5.04 -5.21 -16.40
N ILE A 139 -5.77 -4.29 -17.03
CA ILE A 139 -6.59 -3.29 -16.33
C ILE A 139 -7.60 -3.93 -15.39
N LYS A 140 -8.21 -5.06 -15.79
CA LYS A 140 -9.13 -5.81 -14.91
C LYS A 140 -8.46 -6.32 -13.63
N GLN A 141 -7.15 -6.66 -13.68
CA GLN A 141 -6.36 -7.08 -12.51
C GLN A 141 -6.06 -5.88 -11.60
N ILE A 142 -5.72 -4.73 -12.16
CA ILE A 142 -5.52 -3.48 -11.40
C ILE A 142 -6.85 -3.03 -10.77
N SER A 143 -7.96 -3.12 -11.51
CA SER A 143 -9.30 -2.80 -10.97
C SER A 143 -9.70 -3.75 -9.85
N LEU A 144 -9.35 -5.03 -9.93
CA LEU A 144 -9.51 -5.98 -8.83
C LEU A 144 -8.65 -5.56 -7.63
N LEU A 145 -7.38 -5.17 -7.85
CA LEU A 145 -6.48 -4.70 -6.79
C LEU A 145 -7.05 -3.47 -6.07
N MET A 146 -7.59 -2.51 -6.79
CA MET A 146 -8.25 -1.33 -6.19
C MET A 146 -9.44 -1.72 -5.30
N LYS A 147 -10.26 -2.66 -5.74
CA LYS A 147 -11.37 -3.20 -4.93
C LYS A 147 -10.84 -3.93 -3.68
N VAL A 148 -9.70 -4.61 -3.79
CA VAL A 148 -9.05 -5.27 -2.65
C VAL A 148 -8.53 -4.25 -1.64
N TRP A 149 -7.88 -3.15 -2.06
CA TRP A 149 -7.48 -2.08 -1.16
C TRP A 149 -8.67 -1.52 -0.38
N SER A 150 -9.78 -1.26 -1.08
CA SER A 150 -11.01 -0.76 -0.47
C SER A 150 -11.65 -1.75 0.50
N ASP A 151 -11.67 -3.04 0.17
CA ASP A 151 -12.16 -4.10 1.04
C ASP A 151 -11.31 -4.23 2.31
N ARG A 152 -9.96 -4.25 2.14
CA ARG A 152 -9.05 -4.33 3.29
C ARG A 152 -9.15 -3.10 4.17
N TYR A 153 -9.17 -1.89 3.61
CA TYR A 153 -9.42 -0.65 4.35
C TYR A 153 -10.70 -0.78 5.18
N SER A 154 -11.83 -1.11 4.56
CA SER A 154 -13.12 -1.21 5.23
C SER A 154 -13.13 -2.29 6.33
N ASN A 155 -12.45 -3.42 6.13
CA ASN A 155 -12.40 -4.49 7.12
C ASN A 155 -11.47 -4.18 8.28
N LEU A 156 -10.33 -3.56 8.03
CA LEU A 156 -9.36 -3.18 9.07
C LEU A 156 -9.89 -2.04 9.94
N MET A 157 -10.61 -1.07 9.36
CA MET A 157 -11.25 0.04 10.08
C MET A 157 -12.44 -0.39 10.98
N LYS A 158 -12.92 -1.64 10.90
CA LYS A 158 -13.91 -2.17 11.86
C LYS A 158 -13.35 -2.29 13.28
N ASP A 159 -12.05 -2.49 13.40
CA ASP A 159 -11.37 -2.47 14.69
C ASP A 159 -11.27 -1.01 15.19
N GLN A 160 -11.92 -0.72 16.33
CA GLN A 160 -12.00 0.63 16.90
C GLN A 160 -10.65 1.16 17.37
N LYS A 161 -9.64 0.32 17.55
CA LYS A 161 -8.27 0.71 17.89
C LYS A 161 -7.46 1.15 16.67
N ILE A 162 -7.95 0.91 15.45
CA ILE A 162 -7.31 1.36 14.21
C ILE A 162 -7.86 2.73 13.83
N ASN A 163 -6.98 3.70 13.70
CA ASN A 163 -7.31 5.08 13.33
C ASN A 163 -6.94 5.45 11.90
N TYR A 164 -6.02 4.70 11.26
CA TYR A 164 -5.66 4.91 9.87
C TYR A 164 -5.22 3.63 9.17
N VAL A 165 -5.58 3.48 7.91
CA VAL A 165 -5.17 2.36 7.05
C VAL A 165 -4.57 2.92 5.77
N LEU A 166 -3.31 2.54 5.49
CA LEU A 166 -2.55 2.97 4.32
C LEU A 166 -2.11 1.78 3.48
N PRO A 167 -2.73 1.55 2.32
CA PRO A 167 -2.14 0.71 1.28
C PRO A 167 -1.04 1.49 0.56
N PHE A 168 0.10 0.83 0.31
CA PHE A 168 1.22 1.43 -0.41
C PHE A 168 2.06 0.37 -1.12
N GLU A 169 2.82 0.82 -2.12
CA GLU A 169 3.85 0.04 -2.80
C GLU A 169 5.16 0.81 -2.78
N ASN A 170 6.24 0.12 -2.50
CA ASN A 170 7.60 0.58 -2.80
C ASN A 170 8.13 -0.27 -3.94
N LYS A 171 8.65 0.34 -5.00
CA LYS A 171 9.25 -0.32 -6.14
C LYS A 171 10.66 0.20 -6.39
N GLY A 172 11.59 -0.71 -6.53
CA GLY A 172 12.99 -0.43 -6.81
C GLY A 172 13.93 -0.80 -5.66
N GLU A 173 15.04 -1.43 -5.98
CA GLU A 173 16.09 -1.79 -5.02
C GLU A 173 16.69 -0.55 -4.38
N GLU A 174 16.78 0.54 -5.14
CA GLU A 174 17.34 1.83 -4.71
C GLU A 174 16.65 2.44 -3.49
N ILE A 175 15.40 2.06 -3.24
CA ILE A 175 14.62 2.51 -2.08
C ILE A 175 14.39 1.39 -1.05
N GLY A 176 15.22 0.34 -1.10
CA GLY A 176 15.23 -0.73 -0.12
C GLY A 176 14.13 -1.79 -0.30
N VAL A 177 13.64 -1.98 -1.53
CA VAL A 177 12.75 -3.11 -1.85
C VAL A 177 13.54 -4.41 -1.83
N THR A 178 13.01 -5.42 -1.14
CA THR A 178 13.71 -6.69 -0.90
C THR A 178 13.14 -7.87 -1.66
N LEU A 179 12.07 -7.68 -2.41
CA LEU A 179 11.41 -8.71 -3.22
C LEU A 179 10.99 -8.13 -4.57
N GLU A 180 11.42 -8.74 -5.66
CA GLU A 180 11.06 -8.30 -7.03
C GLU A 180 9.63 -8.64 -7.41
N HIS A 181 9.07 -9.73 -6.86
CA HIS A 181 7.69 -10.15 -7.11
C HIS A 181 6.71 -8.99 -6.85
N PRO A 182 5.79 -8.67 -7.79
CA PRO A 182 4.91 -7.51 -7.68
C PRO A 182 4.04 -7.56 -6.41
N HIS A 183 4.29 -6.65 -5.49
CA HIS A 183 3.58 -6.61 -4.22
C HIS A 183 3.52 -5.22 -3.63
N GLY A 184 2.56 -5.02 -2.75
CA GLY A 184 2.47 -3.86 -1.87
C GLY A 184 2.24 -4.30 -0.43
N GLN A 185 1.98 -3.32 0.41
CA GLN A 185 1.70 -3.52 1.82
C GLN A 185 0.48 -2.68 2.25
N ILE A 186 -0.14 -3.08 3.33
CA ILE A 186 -1.23 -2.34 3.96
C ILE A 186 -0.90 -2.22 5.45
N TYR A 187 -0.77 -0.98 5.93
CA TYR A 187 -0.56 -0.71 7.36
C TYR A 187 -1.86 -0.20 7.98
N ALA A 188 -2.30 -0.88 9.02
CA ALA A 188 -3.44 -0.47 9.84
C ALA A 188 -2.91 -0.01 11.20
N MET A 189 -2.91 1.29 11.44
CA MET A 189 -2.20 1.96 12.53
C MET A 189 -3.16 2.42 13.62
N PRO A 190 -2.73 2.43 14.90
CA PRO A 190 -3.54 2.90 16.02
C PRO A 190 -3.56 4.44 16.10
N THR A 191 -2.67 5.10 15.38
CA THR A 191 -2.54 6.56 15.34
C THR A 191 -2.75 7.08 13.91
N ILE A 192 -3.19 8.31 13.78
CA ILE A 192 -3.20 9.02 12.50
C ILE A 192 -1.85 9.74 12.37
N PRO A 193 -1.01 9.44 11.36
CA PRO A 193 0.23 10.17 11.13
C PRO A 193 -0.05 11.67 10.95
N GLU A 194 0.78 12.56 11.51
CA GLU A 194 0.52 14.00 11.54
C GLU A 194 0.35 14.62 10.15
N ILE A 195 1.11 14.14 9.16
CA ILE A 195 0.94 14.58 7.77
C ILE A 195 -0.46 14.22 7.22
N ILE A 196 -0.97 13.04 7.56
CA ILE A 196 -2.31 12.58 7.13
C ILE A 196 -3.39 13.39 7.83
N LYS A 197 -3.21 13.68 9.12
CA LYS A 197 -4.12 14.52 9.89
C LYS A 197 -4.25 15.92 9.30
N LYS A 198 -3.12 16.55 8.95
CA LYS A 198 -3.10 17.85 8.24
C LYS A 198 -3.83 17.78 6.90
N GLN A 199 -3.55 16.74 6.10
CA GLN A 199 -4.23 16.53 4.82
C GLN A 199 -5.74 16.37 5.00
N ALA A 200 -6.19 15.59 5.98
CA ALA A 200 -7.60 15.34 6.25
C ALA A 200 -8.33 16.62 6.69
N ILE A 201 -7.72 17.42 7.57
CA ILE A 201 -8.24 18.71 8.00
C ILE A 201 -8.39 19.65 6.78
N ASN A 202 -7.35 19.81 5.97
CA ASN A 202 -7.39 20.66 4.80
C ASN A 202 -8.40 20.19 3.74
N GLN A 203 -8.57 18.88 3.56
CA GLN A 203 -9.61 18.35 2.66
C GLN A 203 -11.02 18.63 3.20
N LYS A 204 -11.23 18.48 4.51
CA LYS A 204 -12.50 18.79 5.16
C LYS A 204 -12.86 20.28 5.04
N GLU A 205 -11.92 21.17 5.36
CA GLU A 205 -12.16 22.61 5.43
C GLU A 205 -12.14 23.30 4.05
N LYS A 206 -11.23 22.87 3.16
CA LYS A 206 -10.92 23.58 1.91
C LYS A 206 -11.24 22.77 0.66
N ASN A 207 -11.67 21.50 0.80
CA ASN A 207 -12.00 20.61 -0.32
C ASN A 207 -10.90 20.52 -1.40
N ILE A 208 -9.63 20.51 -0.96
CA ILE A 208 -8.44 20.74 -1.80
C ILE A 208 -8.38 19.83 -3.02
N ILE A 209 -8.45 18.50 -2.83
CA ILE A 209 -8.31 17.56 -3.95
C ILE A 209 -9.46 17.71 -4.95
N ASN A 210 -10.70 17.84 -4.47
CA ASN A 210 -11.84 18.04 -5.36
C ASN A 210 -11.73 19.35 -6.18
N ASN A 211 -11.19 20.41 -5.59
CA ASN A 211 -10.96 21.66 -6.31
C ASN A 211 -9.84 21.49 -7.34
N LEU A 212 -8.73 20.83 -6.97
CA LEU A 212 -7.62 20.57 -7.90
C LEU A 212 -8.07 19.79 -9.13
N VAL A 213 -8.77 18.66 -8.96
CA VAL A 213 -9.18 17.82 -10.11
C VAL A 213 -10.12 18.54 -11.06
N LYS A 214 -10.84 19.58 -10.60
CA LYS A 214 -11.76 20.38 -11.43
C LYS A 214 -11.11 21.57 -12.12
N SER A 215 -10.01 22.11 -11.55
CA SER A 215 -9.44 23.38 -12.01
C SER A 215 -7.92 23.33 -12.23
N ILE A 216 -7.33 22.13 -12.29
CA ILE A 216 -5.89 22.00 -12.55
C ILE A 216 -5.54 22.59 -13.94
N SER A 217 -4.46 23.35 -14.01
CA SER A 217 -3.94 23.92 -15.25
C SER A 217 -3.58 22.82 -16.26
N ASP A 218 -3.79 23.09 -17.54
CA ASP A 218 -3.48 22.15 -18.63
C ASP A 218 -1.99 21.77 -18.65
N ASP A 219 -1.09 22.65 -18.27
CA ASP A 219 0.35 22.40 -18.18
C ASP A 219 0.72 21.34 -17.13
N LEU A 220 -0.16 21.10 -16.14
CA LEU A 220 0.03 20.11 -15.09
C LEU A 220 -0.77 18.83 -15.33
N LYS A 221 -1.65 18.79 -16.31
CA LYS A 221 -2.39 17.59 -16.68
C LYS A 221 -1.50 16.61 -17.44
N ILE A 222 -1.49 15.35 -17.01
CA ILE A 222 -0.78 14.29 -17.72
C ILE A 222 -1.74 13.57 -18.65
N SER A 223 -2.90 13.18 -18.14
CA SER A 223 -3.94 12.49 -18.89
C SER A 223 -5.27 12.51 -18.13
N ASN A 224 -6.38 12.48 -18.83
CA ASN A 224 -7.69 12.29 -18.23
C ASN A 224 -8.63 11.61 -19.22
N ASP A 225 -9.71 11.08 -18.70
CA ASP A 225 -10.92 10.65 -19.43
C ASP A 225 -12.16 11.27 -18.77
N ASN A 226 -13.33 10.68 -18.94
CA ASN A 226 -14.58 11.23 -18.37
C ASN A 226 -14.70 11.01 -16.84
N ASN A 227 -13.93 10.09 -16.24
CA ASN A 227 -14.14 9.64 -14.88
C ASN A 227 -12.94 9.93 -13.96
N ALA A 228 -11.71 10.00 -14.51
CA ALA A 228 -10.50 10.15 -13.72
C ALA A 228 -9.45 11.02 -14.43
N ILE A 229 -8.52 11.54 -13.63
CA ILE A 229 -7.42 12.37 -14.08
C ILE A 229 -6.11 11.94 -13.41
N SER A 230 -5.01 12.04 -14.18
CA SER A 230 -3.64 12.02 -13.67
C SER A 230 -2.98 13.37 -13.91
N PHE A 231 -2.31 13.92 -12.91
CA PHE A 231 -1.73 15.27 -12.97
C PHE A 231 -0.52 15.41 -12.04
N VAL A 232 0.32 16.40 -12.32
CA VAL A 232 1.40 16.84 -11.41
C VAL A 232 0.77 17.80 -10.39
N PRO A 233 0.86 17.51 -9.07
CA PRO A 233 0.35 18.45 -8.08
C PRO A 233 1.15 19.77 -8.12
N PRO A 234 0.51 20.96 -8.00
CA PRO A 234 1.22 22.25 -8.09
C PRO A 234 2.31 22.44 -7.04
N TYR A 235 2.29 21.65 -6.00
CA TYR A 235 3.24 21.63 -4.88
C TYR A 235 3.92 20.26 -4.73
N ALA A 236 4.26 19.63 -5.87
CA ALA A 236 4.97 18.35 -5.90
C ALA A 236 6.25 18.42 -5.06
N ARG A 237 6.46 17.41 -4.22
CA ARG A 237 7.66 17.28 -3.36
C ARG A 237 8.77 16.48 -4.02
N TYR A 238 8.39 15.62 -4.95
CA TYR A 238 9.31 14.79 -5.73
C TYR A 238 9.31 15.24 -7.20
N PRO A 239 10.46 15.23 -7.87
CA PRO A 239 10.48 15.33 -9.32
C PRO A 239 9.59 14.26 -9.94
N TYR A 240 8.80 14.65 -10.94
CA TYR A 240 7.88 13.73 -11.64
C TYR A 240 6.76 13.12 -10.76
N GLU A 241 6.46 13.71 -9.61
CA GLU A 241 5.35 13.27 -8.77
C GLU A 241 4.03 13.35 -9.53
N ILE A 242 3.22 12.29 -9.47
CA ILE A 242 1.94 12.20 -10.17
C ILE A 242 0.86 11.81 -9.16
N TRP A 243 -0.27 12.53 -9.21
CA TRP A 243 -1.48 12.13 -8.51
C TRP A 243 -2.53 11.64 -9.49
N VAL A 244 -3.24 10.58 -9.10
CA VAL A 244 -4.37 10.01 -9.83
C VAL A 244 -5.59 10.08 -8.94
N ALA A 245 -6.67 10.69 -9.44
CA ALA A 245 -7.91 10.85 -8.69
C ALA A 245 -9.14 10.71 -9.59
N PRO A 246 -10.28 10.22 -9.06
CA PRO A 246 -11.57 10.32 -9.74
C PRO A 246 -12.05 11.76 -9.78
N PHE A 247 -12.84 12.14 -10.80
CA PHE A 247 -13.57 13.42 -10.80
C PHE A 247 -14.69 13.43 -9.76
N LYS A 248 -15.30 12.28 -9.53
CA LYS A 248 -16.33 12.11 -8.50
C LYS A 248 -15.69 12.13 -7.12
N LYS A 249 -16.13 13.05 -6.25
CA LYS A 249 -15.67 13.09 -4.86
C LYS A 249 -16.19 11.85 -4.11
N VAL A 250 -15.30 10.98 -3.72
CA VAL A 250 -15.57 9.78 -2.93
C VAL A 250 -14.48 9.55 -1.90
N ASP A 251 -14.82 9.01 -0.77
CA ASP A 251 -13.86 8.64 0.28
C ASP A 251 -13.18 7.31 -0.01
N CYS A 252 -13.90 6.41 -0.67
CA CYS A 252 -13.50 5.03 -0.83
C CYS A 252 -13.93 4.49 -2.19
N ILE A 253 -13.08 3.66 -2.76
CA ILE A 253 -13.26 3.05 -4.09
C ILE A 253 -14.59 2.27 -4.21
N LYS A 254 -15.11 1.71 -3.11
CA LYS A 254 -16.41 1.02 -3.13
C LYS A 254 -17.61 1.90 -3.51
N GLN A 255 -17.44 3.22 -3.50
CA GLN A 255 -18.48 4.20 -3.91
C GLN A 255 -18.44 4.50 -5.42
N LEU A 256 -17.47 3.92 -6.13
CA LEU A 256 -17.28 4.06 -7.57
C LEU A 256 -17.90 2.88 -8.32
N SER A 257 -18.34 3.12 -9.53
CA SER A 257 -18.74 2.08 -10.49
C SER A 257 -17.52 1.33 -11.03
N ASP A 258 -17.74 0.19 -11.67
CA ASP A 258 -16.67 -0.57 -12.32
C ASP A 258 -16.00 0.23 -13.44
N GLU A 259 -16.74 1.07 -14.16
CA GLU A 259 -16.22 1.95 -15.20
C GLU A 259 -15.31 3.04 -14.60
N GLU A 260 -15.74 3.69 -13.52
CA GLU A 260 -14.94 4.68 -12.81
C GLU A 260 -13.64 4.07 -12.23
N ILE A 261 -13.70 2.84 -11.70
CA ILE A 261 -12.51 2.10 -11.21
C ILE A 261 -11.57 1.75 -12.36
N ASN A 262 -12.10 1.29 -13.51
CA ASN A 262 -11.29 1.01 -14.70
C ASN A 262 -10.59 2.28 -15.21
N SER A 263 -11.26 3.41 -15.16
CA SER A 263 -10.71 4.71 -15.53
C SER A 263 -9.51 5.08 -14.65
N ILE A 264 -9.63 5.01 -13.33
CA ILE A 264 -8.51 5.25 -12.41
C ILE A 264 -7.37 4.25 -12.68
N SER A 265 -7.70 2.98 -12.95
CA SER A 265 -6.71 1.93 -13.26
C SER A 265 -5.91 2.26 -14.51
N ASN A 266 -6.58 2.74 -15.57
CA ASN A 266 -5.95 3.18 -16.81
C ASN A 266 -5.03 4.38 -16.58
N GLN A 267 -5.49 5.40 -15.83
CA GLN A 267 -4.68 6.58 -15.50
C GLN A 267 -3.43 6.18 -14.70
N LEU A 268 -3.56 5.26 -13.74
CA LEU A 268 -2.45 4.81 -12.92
C LEU A 268 -1.41 4.02 -13.72
N VAL A 269 -1.83 3.05 -14.53
CA VAL A 269 -0.95 2.25 -15.39
C VAL A 269 -0.25 3.14 -16.42
N SER A 270 -0.99 4.07 -17.06
CA SER A 270 -0.43 5.04 -18.01
C SER A 270 0.63 5.92 -17.35
N SER A 271 0.38 6.39 -16.14
CA SER A 271 1.34 7.20 -15.36
C SER A 271 2.64 6.43 -15.08
N ILE A 272 2.56 5.19 -14.61
CA ILE A 272 3.74 4.35 -14.35
C ILE A 272 4.53 4.07 -15.64
N LYS A 273 3.84 3.77 -16.76
CA LYS A 273 4.51 3.59 -18.06
C LYS A 273 5.26 4.84 -18.51
N ARG A 274 4.67 6.02 -18.33
CA ARG A 274 5.33 7.30 -18.66
C ARG A 274 6.55 7.56 -17.79
N LEU A 275 6.48 7.26 -16.49
CA LEU A 275 7.63 7.38 -15.58
C LEU A 275 8.81 6.48 -16.01
N ASP A 276 8.54 5.24 -16.43
CA ASP A 276 9.57 4.32 -16.92
C ASP A 276 10.22 4.80 -18.23
N LEU A 277 9.46 5.53 -19.08
CA LEU A 277 9.98 6.07 -20.35
C LEU A 277 10.91 7.27 -20.16
N LEU A 278 10.83 7.99 -19.05
CA LEU A 278 11.65 9.19 -18.83
C LEU A 278 13.15 8.91 -18.94
N PHE A 279 13.60 7.74 -18.47
CA PHE A 279 15.02 7.35 -18.48
C PHE A 279 15.26 6.02 -19.22
N ASN A 280 14.24 5.46 -19.87
CA ASN A 280 14.24 4.12 -20.46
C ASN A 280 14.62 3.00 -19.47
N GLU A 281 14.26 3.18 -18.21
CA GLU A 281 14.52 2.26 -17.10
C GLU A 281 13.31 2.24 -16.16
N PRO A 282 13.06 1.13 -15.42
CA PRO A 282 12.04 1.13 -14.40
C PRO A 282 12.28 2.23 -13.37
N MET A 283 11.28 3.10 -13.18
CA MET A 283 11.34 4.18 -12.19
C MET A 283 11.15 3.61 -10.78
N PRO A 284 12.10 3.80 -9.85
CA PRO A 284 11.85 3.53 -8.44
C PRO A 284 10.87 4.57 -7.88
N TYR A 285 9.82 4.10 -7.20
CA TYR A 285 8.80 4.97 -6.63
C TYR A 285 8.19 4.41 -5.34
N THR A 286 7.65 5.29 -4.53
CA THR A 286 6.62 4.97 -3.55
C THR A 286 5.26 5.35 -4.12
N MET A 287 4.30 4.43 -4.08
CA MET A 287 2.90 4.68 -4.36
C MET A 287 2.10 4.62 -3.06
N ALA A 288 1.31 5.63 -2.77
CA ALA A 288 0.44 5.68 -1.60
C ALA A 288 -1.02 5.84 -2.02
N VAL A 289 -1.90 5.03 -1.43
CA VAL A 289 -3.35 5.04 -1.70
C VAL A 289 -4.06 5.67 -0.51
N TYR A 290 -4.50 6.91 -0.67
CA TYR A 290 -5.04 7.71 0.42
C TYR A 290 -6.53 7.51 0.62
N PHE A 291 -6.88 6.97 1.80
CA PHE A 291 -8.23 6.88 2.34
C PHE A 291 -8.40 7.83 3.53
N PRO A 292 -9.63 8.17 3.94
CA PRO A 292 -9.84 9.00 5.11
C PRO A 292 -9.35 8.32 6.40
N PRO A 293 -8.69 9.04 7.29
CA PRO A 293 -8.50 8.56 8.65
C PRO A 293 -9.83 8.58 9.42
N ARG A 294 -9.90 7.86 10.54
CA ARG A 294 -11.09 7.82 11.40
C ARG A 294 -11.53 9.23 11.82
N GLY A 295 -12.83 9.49 11.68
CA GLY A 295 -13.43 10.79 11.99
C GLY A 295 -13.40 11.81 10.86
N PHE A 296 -12.90 11.43 9.67
CA PHE A 296 -12.89 12.31 8.49
C PHE A 296 -13.64 11.71 7.29
N GLU A 297 -14.39 10.63 7.52
CA GLU A 297 -15.25 10.02 6.52
C GLU A 297 -16.30 11.03 6.01
N GLY A 298 -16.63 11.00 4.73
CA GLY A 298 -17.53 11.94 4.05
C GLY A 298 -16.91 13.27 3.65
N ASN A 299 -15.71 13.58 4.17
CA ASN A 299 -15.03 14.86 3.91
C ASN A 299 -13.69 14.70 3.19
N PHE A 300 -13.35 13.49 2.81
CA PHE A 300 -12.11 13.16 2.13
C PHE A 300 -12.38 12.93 0.64
N HIS A 301 -11.44 13.26 -0.22
CA HIS A 301 -11.46 12.88 -1.61
C HIS A 301 -10.31 11.89 -1.85
N HIS A 302 -10.67 10.66 -2.17
CA HIS A 302 -9.72 9.57 -2.44
C HIS A 302 -8.79 9.92 -3.60
N TYR A 303 -7.51 9.65 -3.45
CA TYR A 303 -6.52 9.78 -4.51
C TYR A 303 -5.33 8.83 -4.29
N ILE A 304 -4.57 8.60 -5.34
CA ILE A 304 -3.34 7.80 -5.33
C ILE A 304 -2.19 8.72 -5.70
N ALA A 305 -1.11 8.70 -4.92
CA ALA A 305 0.11 9.46 -5.23
C ALA A 305 1.25 8.52 -5.63
N LEU A 306 1.87 8.81 -6.75
CA LEU A 306 3.14 8.23 -7.19
C LEU A 306 4.25 9.22 -6.89
N GLN A 307 5.22 8.81 -6.10
CA GLN A 307 6.36 9.61 -5.65
C GLN A 307 7.65 8.98 -6.18
N PRO A 308 8.09 9.35 -7.39
CA PRO A 308 9.31 8.84 -7.99
C PRO A 308 10.55 9.27 -7.22
N MET A 309 11.56 8.38 -7.16
CA MET A 309 12.77 8.65 -6.39
C MET A 309 13.93 9.19 -7.23
N ARG A 310 13.88 9.10 -8.55
CA ARG A 310 14.91 9.68 -9.42
C ARG A 310 14.59 11.14 -9.74
N ARG A 311 15.59 12.00 -9.68
CA ARG A 311 15.54 13.36 -10.21
C ARG A 311 16.27 13.49 -11.55
N ASP A 312 17.09 12.48 -11.90
CA ASP A 312 17.84 12.33 -13.13
C ASP A 312 18.19 10.85 -13.30
N LYS A 313 18.64 10.41 -14.47
CA LYS A 313 18.93 9.01 -14.78
C LYS A 313 19.73 8.30 -13.68
N ASN A 314 20.79 8.94 -13.18
CA ASN A 314 21.71 8.39 -12.19
C ASN A 314 21.67 9.11 -10.83
N LYS A 315 20.62 9.89 -10.56
CA LYS A 315 20.53 10.68 -9.33
C LYS A 315 19.18 10.43 -8.64
N LEU A 316 19.24 9.98 -7.40
CA LEU A 316 18.07 9.88 -6.55
C LEU A 316 17.73 11.22 -5.90
N LYS A 317 16.47 11.41 -5.57
CA LYS A 317 15.99 12.50 -4.73
C LYS A 317 15.97 12.03 -3.29
N PHE A 318 16.82 12.64 -2.46
CA PHE A 318 16.76 12.50 -1.02
C PHE A 318 16.10 13.75 -0.42
N LEU A 319 15.33 13.53 0.64
CA LEU A 319 14.72 14.59 1.42
C LEU A 319 15.79 15.27 2.30
N ALA A 320 15.56 16.53 2.66
CA ALA A 320 16.50 17.31 3.46
C ALA A 320 16.25 17.19 4.98
N GLY A 321 15.20 16.48 5.39
CA GLY A 321 14.84 16.28 6.79
C GLY A 321 13.97 17.39 7.39
N ILE A 322 13.42 18.26 6.54
CA ILE A 322 12.50 19.34 6.93
C ILE A 322 11.10 19.20 6.29
N GLU A 323 10.86 18.14 5.57
CA GLU A 323 9.60 17.82 4.89
C GLU A 323 8.56 17.18 5.80
#